data_3c485b87a18b17e734128db48b9f9532
#
_entry.id   3c485b87a18b17e734128db48b9f9532
#
_cell.length_a   1.000
_cell.length_b   1.000
_cell.length_c   1.000
_cell.angle_alpha   90.00
_cell.angle_beta   90.00
_cell.angle_gamma   90.00
#
_symmetry.space_group_name_H-M   'P 1'
#
loop_
_entity.id
_entity.type
_entity.pdbx_description
1 polymer ?
#
loop_
_entity_poly.entity_id
_entity_poly.type
_entity_poly.pdbx_seq_one_letter_code
_entity_poly.pdbx_strand_id
1 'polypeptide(L)'
;LLKHLDFWSRLGSLVLAVVALCVYQAHALQWQAAEDENKQQIAEAQAKNAAAEGGAVSYADGTYTGSGDGFGGTVSVEVTVSGGKITAIDVVNAANEDAAYLDKAKGIIDSMISANSPEVDTISGATFSSTGIKTAVQQALEGAAA
;
A
#
# COMPACT_ATOMS: atom_id res chain seq x y z
N LEU A 1 31.33 50.84 -38.69
CA LEU A 1 31.64 50.23 -37.37
C LEU A 1 30.38 49.81 -36.59
N LEU A 2 29.29 50.58 -36.61
CA LEU A 2 28.08 50.23 -35.84
C LEU A 2 27.31 49.01 -36.35
N LYS A 3 27.30 48.71 -37.64
CA LYS A 3 26.59 47.55 -38.20
C LYS A 3 27.18 46.20 -37.79
N HIS A 4 28.45 46.13 -37.42
CA HIS A 4 29.09 44.92 -36.94
C HIS A 4 28.72 44.62 -35.46
N LEU A 5 28.52 45.63 -34.63
CA LEU A 5 28.12 45.45 -33.24
C LEU A 5 26.70 44.87 -33.15
N ASP A 6 25.77 45.29 -33.99
CA ASP A 6 24.38 44.77 -34.02
C ASP A 6 24.33 43.32 -34.50
N PHE A 7 25.25 42.93 -35.41
CA PHE A 7 25.33 41.56 -35.85
C PHE A 7 25.86 40.62 -34.75
N TRP A 8 26.91 41.05 -34.06
CA TRP A 8 27.49 40.25 -32.94
C TRP A 8 26.57 40.16 -31.73
N SER A 9 25.78 41.20 -31.43
CA SER A 9 24.82 41.16 -30.34
C SER A 9 23.66 40.19 -30.63
N ARG A 10 23.17 40.19 -31.90
CA ARG A 10 22.13 39.24 -32.35
C ARG A 10 22.64 37.82 -32.39
N LEU A 11 23.89 37.60 -32.82
CA LEU A 11 24.50 36.28 -32.82
C LEU A 11 24.71 35.75 -31.39
N GLY A 12 25.16 36.60 -30.46
CA GLY A 12 25.29 36.24 -29.03
C GLY A 12 23.95 35.89 -28.37
N SER A 13 22.89 36.62 -28.68
CA SER A 13 21.55 36.32 -28.20
C SER A 13 21.02 34.96 -28.70
N LEU A 14 21.33 34.62 -29.96
CA LEU A 14 20.89 33.38 -30.58
C LEU A 14 21.65 32.18 -29.97
N VAL A 15 22.93 32.34 -29.70
CA VAL A 15 23.74 31.31 -29.01
C VAL A 15 23.27 31.07 -27.60
N LEU A 16 22.94 32.15 -26.84
CA LEU A 16 22.38 32.03 -25.48
C LEU A 16 21.04 31.32 -25.49
N ALA A 17 20.17 31.59 -26.46
CA ALA A 17 18.90 30.92 -26.61
C ALA A 17 19.05 29.42 -26.88
N VAL A 18 20.00 29.03 -27.75
CA VAL A 18 20.30 27.63 -28.05
C VAL A 18 20.88 26.92 -26.83
N VAL A 19 21.80 27.54 -26.09
CA VAL A 19 22.34 26.98 -24.85
C VAL A 19 21.26 26.80 -23.79
N ALA A 20 20.39 27.79 -23.62
CA ALA A 20 19.24 27.68 -22.69
C ALA A 20 18.30 26.54 -23.09
N LEU A 21 18.05 26.36 -24.39
CA LEU A 21 17.21 25.26 -24.90
C LEU A 21 17.85 23.90 -24.66
N CYS A 22 19.17 23.77 -24.87
CA CYS A 22 19.92 22.54 -24.60
C CYS A 22 19.92 22.18 -23.12
N VAL A 23 20.11 23.16 -22.23
CA VAL A 23 20.04 22.95 -20.78
C VAL A 23 18.62 22.54 -20.35
N TYR A 24 17.60 23.17 -20.91
CA TYR A 24 16.21 22.81 -20.63
C TYR A 24 15.90 21.38 -21.09
N GLN A 25 16.33 20.99 -22.29
CA GLN A 25 16.14 19.62 -22.78
C GLN A 25 16.93 18.59 -21.95
N ALA A 26 18.15 18.88 -21.52
CA ALA A 26 18.90 18.01 -20.65
C ALA A 26 18.19 17.81 -19.29
N HIS A 27 17.65 18.87 -18.72
CA HIS A 27 16.82 18.78 -17.50
C HIS A 27 15.53 17.97 -17.74
N ALA A 28 14.83 18.20 -18.84
CA ALA A 28 13.60 17.46 -19.17
C ALA A 28 13.86 15.95 -19.31
N LEU A 29 14.98 15.56 -19.92
CA LEU A 29 15.39 14.14 -20.02
C LEU A 29 15.69 13.52 -18.65
N GLN A 30 16.30 14.27 -17.72
CA GLN A 30 16.55 13.79 -16.36
C GLN A 30 15.25 13.56 -15.57
N TRP A 31 14.25 14.44 -15.74
CA TRP A 31 12.95 14.25 -15.09
C TRP A 31 12.21 13.03 -15.66
N GLN A 32 12.27 12.82 -16.96
CA GLN A 32 11.68 11.63 -17.60
C GLN A 32 12.35 10.34 -17.13
N ALA A 33 13.67 10.32 -17.03
CA ALA A 33 14.40 9.15 -16.50
C ALA A 33 14.00 8.84 -15.04
N ALA A 34 13.86 9.86 -14.19
CA ALA A 34 13.44 9.69 -12.81
C ALA A 34 11.97 9.20 -12.69
N GLU A 35 11.08 9.67 -13.59
CA GLU A 35 9.70 9.17 -13.66
C GLU A 35 9.63 7.72 -14.13
N ASP A 36 10.47 7.34 -15.10
CA ASP A 36 10.52 5.97 -15.62
C ASP A 36 11.10 5.00 -14.58
N GLU A 37 12.14 5.38 -13.84
CA GLU A 37 12.66 4.60 -12.70
C GLU A 37 11.60 4.44 -11.60
N ASN A 38 10.87 5.50 -11.26
CA ASN A 38 9.81 5.43 -10.26
C ASN A 38 8.65 4.53 -10.72
N LYS A 39 8.26 4.60 -12.00
CA LYS A 39 7.26 3.70 -12.57
C LYS A 39 7.70 2.25 -12.56
N GLN A 40 8.98 1.98 -12.84
CA GLN A 40 9.55 0.63 -12.78
C GLN A 40 9.56 0.10 -11.35
N GLN A 41 9.98 0.90 -10.36
CA GLN A 41 9.94 0.53 -8.94
C GLN A 41 8.52 0.24 -8.45
N ILE A 42 7.55 1.05 -8.87
CA ILE A 42 6.13 0.83 -8.53
C ILE A 42 5.63 -0.46 -9.20
N ALA A 43 5.97 -0.69 -10.46
CA ALA A 43 5.59 -1.90 -11.19
C ALA A 43 6.24 -3.16 -10.59
N GLU A 44 7.50 -3.09 -10.19
CA GLU A 44 8.19 -4.19 -9.50
C GLU A 44 7.60 -4.45 -8.11
N ALA A 45 7.28 -3.40 -7.35
CA ALA A 45 6.62 -3.54 -6.06
C ALA A 45 5.21 -4.15 -6.21
N GLN A 46 4.46 -3.72 -7.22
CA GLN A 46 3.15 -4.29 -7.55
C GLN A 46 3.25 -5.73 -8.02
N ALA A 47 4.23 -6.06 -8.87
CA ALA A 47 4.48 -7.44 -9.31
C ALA A 47 4.91 -8.34 -8.16
N LYS A 48 5.71 -7.82 -7.24
CA LYS A 48 6.16 -8.54 -6.04
C LYS A 48 5.01 -8.76 -5.04
N ASN A 49 4.14 -7.78 -4.89
CA ASN A 49 2.92 -7.90 -4.11
C ASN A 49 1.93 -8.87 -4.76
N ALA A 50 1.72 -8.77 -6.08
CA ALA A 50 0.89 -9.71 -6.83
C ALA A 50 1.45 -11.14 -6.84
N ALA A 51 2.78 -11.31 -6.80
CA ALA A 51 3.42 -12.61 -6.64
C ALA A 51 3.32 -13.15 -5.20
N ALA A 52 3.30 -12.26 -4.21
CA ALA A 52 3.00 -12.62 -2.81
C ALA A 52 1.51 -12.95 -2.63
N GLU A 53 0.62 -12.27 -3.35
CA GLU A 53 -0.81 -12.57 -3.43
C GLU A 53 -1.09 -13.82 -4.28
N GLY A 54 -0.23 -14.18 -5.22
CA GLY A 54 -0.33 -15.34 -6.10
C GLY A 54 0.11 -16.66 -5.46
N GLY A 55 0.72 -16.63 -4.28
CA GLY A 55 0.76 -17.75 -3.38
C GLY A 55 -0.61 -17.87 -2.72
N ALA A 56 -1.59 -18.41 -3.45
CA ALA A 56 -2.92 -18.66 -2.91
C ALA A 56 -2.78 -19.57 -1.69
N VAL A 57 -2.67 -18.95 -0.52
CA VAL A 57 -2.86 -19.67 0.73
C VAL A 57 -4.30 -20.16 0.69
N SER A 58 -4.47 -21.43 0.42
CA SER A 58 -5.78 -22.07 0.45
C SER A 58 -6.02 -22.47 1.90
N TYR A 59 -7.05 -21.91 2.48
CA TYR A 59 -7.49 -22.27 3.81
C TYR A 59 -8.54 -23.40 3.73
N ALA A 60 -8.63 -24.22 4.75
CA ALA A 60 -9.72 -25.20 4.84
C ALA A 60 -11.04 -24.48 5.09
N ASP A 61 -12.10 -24.92 4.41
CA ASP A 61 -13.43 -24.34 4.61
C ASP A 61 -13.93 -24.57 6.04
N GLY A 62 -14.48 -23.53 6.64
CA GLY A 62 -14.96 -23.58 8.00
C GLY A 62 -15.06 -22.19 8.64
N THR A 63 -15.43 -22.20 9.92
CA THR A 63 -15.45 -21.01 10.76
C THR A 63 -14.42 -21.17 11.88
N TYR A 64 -13.55 -20.19 12.00
CA TYR A 64 -12.41 -20.18 12.89
C TYR A 64 -12.47 -18.97 13.80
N THR A 65 -12.08 -19.14 15.05
CA THR A 65 -12.02 -18.04 16.02
C THR A 65 -10.60 -17.78 16.44
N GLY A 66 -10.28 -16.52 16.62
CA GLY A 66 -8.97 -16.11 17.13
C GLY A 66 -9.10 -14.87 18.00
N SER A 67 -8.04 -14.57 18.73
CA SER A 67 -7.98 -13.41 19.62
C SER A 67 -6.64 -12.70 19.48
N GLY A 68 -6.63 -11.40 19.67
CA GLY A 68 -5.45 -10.55 19.65
C GLY A 68 -5.61 -9.37 20.58
N ASP A 69 -4.49 -8.83 21.06
CA ASP A 69 -4.52 -7.69 21.97
C ASP A 69 -4.59 -6.38 21.17
N GLY A 70 -5.66 -5.62 21.40
CA GLY A 70 -5.89 -4.29 20.86
C GLY A 70 -5.37 -3.18 21.78
N PHE A 71 -5.96 -1.99 21.67
CA PHE A 71 -5.58 -0.83 22.48
C PHE A 71 -6.09 -0.92 23.93
N GLY A 72 -7.35 -1.29 24.11
CA GLY A 72 -8.01 -1.34 25.44
C GLY A 72 -8.12 -2.74 26.02
N GLY A 73 -7.89 -3.77 25.21
CA GLY A 73 -8.02 -5.16 25.66
C GLY A 73 -8.01 -6.17 24.52
N THR A 74 -8.41 -7.38 24.83
CA THR A 74 -8.42 -8.48 23.86
C THR A 74 -9.60 -8.32 22.89
N VAL A 75 -9.27 -8.36 21.60
CA VAL A 75 -10.23 -8.41 20.48
C VAL A 75 -10.35 -9.86 20.03
N SER A 76 -11.56 -10.39 19.96
CA SER A 76 -11.83 -11.72 19.41
C SER A 76 -12.57 -11.61 18.11
N VAL A 77 -12.16 -12.39 17.11
CA VAL A 77 -12.78 -12.42 15.79
C VAL A 77 -13.24 -13.82 15.44
N GLU A 78 -14.23 -13.89 14.59
CA GLU A 78 -14.69 -15.08 13.90
C GLU A 78 -14.40 -14.91 12.40
N VAL A 79 -13.66 -15.84 11.82
CA VAL A 79 -13.28 -15.84 10.40
C VAL A 79 -13.99 -16.98 9.69
N THR A 80 -14.76 -16.65 8.68
CA THR A 80 -15.42 -17.64 7.81
C THR A 80 -14.63 -17.83 6.53
N VAL A 81 -14.27 -19.09 6.26
CA VAL A 81 -13.59 -19.50 5.03
C VAL A 81 -14.52 -20.36 4.20
N SER A 82 -14.61 -20.06 2.91
CA SER A 82 -15.36 -20.86 1.94
C SER A 82 -14.66 -20.86 0.58
N GLY A 83 -14.53 -22.03 -0.03
CA GLY A 83 -13.80 -22.21 -1.30
C GLY A 83 -12.31 -21.87 -1.20
N GLY A 84 -11.70 -22.08 -0.02
CA GLY A 84 -10.30 -21.78 0.23
C GLY A 84 -10.00 -20.30 0.42
N LYS A 85 -11.02 -19.45 0.56
CA LYS A 85 -10.88 -17.98 0.71
C LYS A 85 -11.61 -17.47 1.94
N ILE A 86 -11.08 -16.41 2.50
CA ILE A 86 -11.73 -15.66 3.57
C ILE A 86 -12.94 -14.94 2.98
N THR A 87 -14.14 -15.26 3.45
CA THR A 87 -15.40 -14.68 2.97
C THR A 87 -16.01 -13.69 3.95
N ALA A 88 -15.75 -13.85 5.24
CA ALA A 88 -16.18 -12.92 6.27
C ALA A 88 -15.23 -12.92 7.46
N ILE A 89 -15.14 -11.78 8.12
CA ILE A 89 -14.43 -11.59 9.39
C ILE A 89 -15.33 -10.76 10.29
N ASP A 90 -15.78 -11.31 11.37
CA ASP A 90 -16.65 -10.66 12.35
C ASP A 90 -15.93 -10.46 13.68
N VAL A 91 -15.99 -9.25 14.22
CA VAL A 91 -15.48 -8.97 15.58
C VAL A 91 -16.55 -9.38 16.57
N VAL A 92 -16.35 -10.51 17.26
CA VAL A 92 -17.31 -11.10 18.19
C VAL A 92 -17.17 -10.57 19.62
N ASN A 93 -15.99 -10.11 19.99
CA ASN A 93 -15.75 -9.48 21.28
C ASN A 93 -14.64 -8.43 21.19
N ALA A 94 -14.92 -7.26 21.74
CA ALA A 94 -13.97 -6.16 21.91
C ALA A 94 -14.45 -5.25 23.06
N ALA A 95 -14.83 -5.85 24.18
CA ALA A 95 -15.57 -5.19 25.26
C ALA A 95 -14.81 -4.03 25.93
N ASN A 96 -13.47 -4.04 25.86
CA ASN A 96 -12.64 -3.01 26.49
C ASN A 96 -11.98 -2.08 25.45
N GLU A 97 -12.29 -2.26 24.15
CA GLU A 97 -11.82 -1.37 23.09
C GLU A 97 -12.64 -0.07 23.06
N ASP A 98 -11.98 1.04 22.77
CA ASP A 98 -12.67 2.29 22.49
C ASP A 98 -13.42 2.16 21.15
N ALA A 99 -14.74 2.41 21.20
CA ALA A 99 -15.63 2.19 20.06
C ALA A 99 -15.23 3.00 18.82
N ALA A 100 -14.66 4.21 18.99
CA ALA A 100 -14.26 5.06 17.88
C ALA A 100 -13.00 4.53 17.17
N TYR A 101 -12.03 4.01 17.92
CA TYR A 101 -10.84 3.38 17.36
C TYR A 101 -11.14 2.02 16.74
N LEU A 102 -12.01 1.24 17.39
CA LEU A 102 -12.44 -0.06 16.87
C LEU A 102 -13.19 0.08 15.55
N ASP A 103 -14.12 1.04 15.47
CA ASP A 103 -14.89 1.28 14.24
C ASP A 103 -13.99 1.68 13.07
N LYS A 104 -13.00 2.51 13.36
CA LYS A 104 -11.95 2.88 12.37
C LYS A 104 -11.08 1.68 12.01
N ALA A 105 -10.69 0.86 12.97
CA ALA A 105 -9.86 -0.32 12.76
C ALA A 105 -10.56 -1.41 11.92
N LYS A 106 -11.89 -1.50 11.96
CA LYS A 106 -12.66 -2.45 11.12
C LYS A 106 -12.45 -2.26 9.62
N GLY A 107 -11.98 -1.09 9.18
CA GLY A 107 -11.59 -0.87 7.78
C GLY A 107 -10.49 -1.81 7.28
N ILE A 108 -9.71 -2.43 8.18
CA ILE A 108 -8.69 -3.43 7.81
C ILE A 108 -9.34 -4.75 7.33
N ILE A 109 -10.55 -5.06 7.78
CA ILE A 109 -11.27 -6.31 7.47
C ILE A 109 -11.50 -6.45 5.97
N ASP A 110 -12.00 -5.40 5.32
CA ASP A 110 -12.24 -5.41 3.87
C ASP A 110 -10.94 -5.62 3.09
N SER A 111 -9.84 -5.08 3.59
CA SER A 111 -8.51 -5.26 2.99
C SER A 111 -8.04 -6.72 3.13
N MET A 112 -8.25 -7.35 4.28
CA MET A 112 -7.90 -8.75 4.54
C MET A 112 -8.73 -9.72 3.67
N ILE A 113 -10.02 -9.48 3.54
CA ILE A 113 -10.90 -10.29 2.68
C ILE A 113 -10.47 -10.15 1.22
N SER A 114 -10.23 -8.93 0.76
CA SER A 114 -9.81 -8.65 -0.62
C SER A 114 -8.45 -9.27 -0.96
N ALA A 115 -7.50 -9.22 -0.01
CA ALA A 115 -6.17 -9.80 -0.16
C ALA A 115 -6.15 -11.32 0.09
N ASN A 116 -7.23 -11.90 0.62
CA ASN A 116 -7.27 -13.28 1.14
C ASN A 116 -6.11 -13.58 2.10
N SER A 117 -5.75 -12.61 2.94
CA SER A 117 -4.58 -12.66 3.81
C SER A 117 -4.77 -11.75 5.03
N PRO A 118 -4.26 -12.13 6.20
CA PRO A 118 -4.17 -11.24 7.36
C PRO A 118 -3.03 -10.22 7.22
N GLU A 119 -2.13 -10.41 6.24
CA GLU A 119 -0.96 -9.56 6.03
C GLU A 119 -1.31 -8.30 5.22
N VAL A 120 -2.00 -7.36 5.87
CA VAL A 120 -2.36 -6.05 5.34
C VAL A 120 -1.86 -4.93 6.25
N ASP A 121 -1.80 -3.73 5.73
CA ASP A 121 -1.37 -2.55 6.49
C ASP A 121 -2.40 -2.15 7.55
N THR A 122 -1.92 -1.65 8.70
CA THR A 122 -2.77 -1.14 9.77
C THR A 122 -3.35 0.23 9.42
N ILE A 123 -4.53 0.54 9.98
CA ILE A 123 -5.18 1.84 9.75
C ILE A 123 -4.50 2.93 10.58
N SER A 124 -4.05 3.99 9.91
CA SER A 124 -3.45 5.15 10.57
C SER A 124 -4.42 5.80 11.57
N GLY A 125 -3.94 6.01 12.80
CA GLY A 125 -4.74 6.53 13.90
C GLY A 125 -5.61 5.51 14.63
N ALA A 126 -5.56 4.22 14.24
CA ALA A 126 -6.15 3.08 14.96
C ALA A 126 -5.19 1.87 14.91
N THR A 127 -3.89 2.11 14.95
CA THR A 127 -2.85 1.09 14.75
C THR A 127 -2.94 -0.05 15.75
N PHE A 128 -3.13 0.24 17.03
CA PHE A 128 -3.20 -0.79 18.07
C PHE A 128 -4.43 -1.69 17.91
N SER A 129 -5.62 -1.12 17.71
CA SER A 129 -6.85 -1.88 17.48
C SER A 129 -6.78 -2.66 16.14
N SER A 130 -6.18 -2.08 15.09
CA SER A 130 -5.93 -2.79 13.83
C SER A 130 -4.96 -3.95 14.02
N THR A 131 -3.91 -3.79 14.83
CA THR A 131 -2.97 -4.87 15.16
C THR A 131 -3.67 -5.98 15.94
N GLY A 132 -4.55 -5.64 16.88
CA GLY A 132 -5.36 -6.61 17.61
C GLY A 132 -6.23 -7.46 16.68
N ILE A 133 -6.94 -6.83 15.75
CA ILE A 133 -7.76 -7.54 14.74
C ILE A 133 -6.84 -8.40 13.85
N LYS A 134 -5.72 -7.87 13.37
CA LYS A 134 -4.76 -8.60 12.54
C LYS A 134 -4.25 -9.86 13.23
N THR A 135 -3.79 -9.75 14.48
CA THR A 135 -3.30 -10.87 15.29
C THR A 135 -4.40 -11.90 15.53
N ALA A 136 -5.62 -11.45 15.81
CA ALA A 136 -6.77 -12.33 16.01
C ALA A 136 -7.10 -13.14 14.75
N VAL A 137 -7.08 -12.51 13.57
CA VAL A 137 -7.29 -13.18 12.28
C VAL A 137 -6.15 -14.15 11.96
N GLN A 138 -4.89 -13.77 12.22
CA GLN A 138 -3.75 -14.67 12.06
C GLN A 138 -3.92 -15.94 12.89
N GLN A 139 -4.26 -15.80 14.18
CA GLN A 139 -4.50 -16.92 15.06
C GLN A 139 -5.66 -17.81 14.59
N ALA A 140 -6.76 -17.22 14.12
CA ALA A 140 -7.88 -17.97 13.56
C ALA A 140 -7.45 -18.79 12.33
N LEU A 141 -6.65 -18.18 11.44
CA LEU A 141 -6.19 -18.83 10.21
C LEU A 141 -5.09 -19.87 10.41
N GLU A 142 -4.36 -19.84 11.52
CA GLU A 142 -3.46 -20.94 11.91
C GLU A 142 -4.22 -22.27 12.08
N GLY A 143 -5.46 -22.19 12.57
CA GLY A 143 -6.35 -23.35 12.64
C GLY A 143 -6.96 -23.76 11.29
N ALA A 144 -6.92 -22.88 10.30
CA ALA A 144 -7.45 -23.09 8.95
C ALA A 144 -6.39 -23.53 7.94
N ALA A 145 -5.12 -23.67 8.34
CA ALA A 145 -4.05 -24.12 7.45
C ALA A 145 -4.33 -25.52 6.95
N ALA A 146 -4.47 -25.68 5.62
CA ALA A 146 -4.74 -26.94 4.96
C ALA A 146 -3.43 -27.74 4.68
#